data_2be8196b31c5b468cd52c55a2fe1ec47
#
_entry.id   2be8196b31c5b468cd52c55a2fe1ec47
#
_cell.length_a   1.000
_cell.length_b   1.000
_cell.length_c   1.000
_cell.angle_alpha   90.00
_cell.angle_beta   90.00
_cell.angle_gamma   90.00
#
_symmetry.space_group_name_H-M   'P 1'
#
loop_
_entity.id
_entity.type
_entity.pdbx_description
1 polymer ?
#
loop_
_entity_poly.entity_id
_entity_poly.type
_entity_poly.pdbx_seq_one_letter_code
_entity_poly.pdbx_strand_id
1 'polypeptide(L)'
;MTTDFHRHMHIADPRHVPTGLFIYTLRPARLAMLTDGPTADEQALAGQHWGYSQTLLTQGTLIFAGRTLQRDPTIFALAIVRAASLEAARELAERDPAVAGGVFSADVFPFQPMLMGAWPAEALTVPPAV
;
A
#
# COMPACT_ATOMS: atom_id res chain seq x y z
N MET A 1 -14.51 -6.00 -24.89
CA MET A 1 -13.37 -5.85 -23.97
C MET A 1 -12.52 -4.64 -24.29
N THR A 2 -11.99 -4.57 -25.51
CA THR A 2 -11.24 -3.41 -25.95
C THR A 2 -12.05 -2.12 -25.85
N THR A 3 -13.33 -2.17 -26.14
CA THR A 3 -14.20 -0.99 -26.07
C THR A 3 -14.25 -0.43 -24.66
N ASP A 4 -14.37 -1.29 -23.67
CA ASP A 4 -14.42 -0.84 -22.28
C ASP A 4 -13.07 -0.29 -21.84
N PHE A 5 -12.01 -0.93 -22.28
CA PHE A 5 -10.67 -0.47 -21.99
C PHE A 5 -10.45 0.93 -22.57
N HIS A 6 -10.86 1.14 -23.80
CA HIS A 6 -10.75 2.43 -24.46
C HIS A 6 -11.56 3.51 -23.74
N ARG A 7 -12.74 3.19 -23.29
CA ARG A 7 -13.54 4.14 -22.53
C ARG A 7 -12.87 4.55 -21.25
N HIS A 8 -12.27 3.59 -20.56
CA HIS A 8 -11.56 3.90 -19.33
C HIS A 8 -10.31 4.73 -19.63
N MET A 9 -9.63 4.43 -20.72
CA MET A 9 -8.41 5.14 -21.07
C MET A 9 -8.69 6.60 -21.44
N HIS A 10 -9.72 6.86 -22.21
CA HIS A 10 -9.96 8.23 -22.64
C HIS A 10 -10.54 9.13 -21.56
N ILE A 11 -10.95 8.57 -20.45
CA ILE A 11 -11.41 9.33 -19.30
C ILE A 11 -10.23 10.00 -18.59
N ALA A 12 -9.03 9.59 -18.89
CA ALA A 12 -7.85 10.08 -18.19
C ALA A 12 -7.51 11.51 -18.57
N ASP A 13 -8.38 12.45 -18.21
CA ASP A 13 -8.02 13.86 -18.18
C ASP A 13 -6.89 14.01 -17.16
N PRO A 14 -5.72 14.56 -17.55
CA PRO A 14 -4.60 14.69 -16.60
C PRO A 14 -4.93 15.49 -15.36
N ARG A 15 -5.98 16.33 -15.42
CA ARG A 15 -6.39 17.13 -14.27
C ARG A 15 -7.38 16.39 -13.37
N HIS A 16 -7.91 15.28 -13.85
CA HIS A 16 -8.89 14.52 -13.09
C HIS A 16 -8.19 13.45 -12.27
N VAL A 17 -8.39 13.50 -10.97
CA VAL A 17 -7.91 12.44 -10.07
C VAL A 17 -8.91 11.29 -10.19
N PRO A 18 -8.48 10.10 -10.68
CA PRO A 18 -9.40 8.97 -10.77
C PRO A 18 -10.00 8.67 -9.41
N THR A 19 -11.33 8.65 -9.33
CA THR A 19 -11.99 8.26 -8.11
C THR A 19 -11.77 6.77 -7.88
N GLY A 20 -11.47 6.44 -6.67
CA GLY A 20 -11.46 5.08 -6.22
C GLY A 20 -10.10 4.45 -6.04
N LEU A 21 -9.07 4.81 -6.80
CA LEU A 21 -7.78 4.14 -6.67
C LEU A 21 -6.67 5.09 -6.26
N PHE A 22 -5.95 4.66 -5.23
CA PHE A 22 -4.81 5.40 -4.69
C PHE A 22 -3.73 4.41 -4.31
N ILE A 23 -2.50 4.87 -4.37
CA ILE A 23 -1.36 4.10 -3.91
C ILE A 23 -0.75 4.83 -2.73
N TYR A 24 -0.39 4.10 -1.69
CA TYR A 24 0.48 4.68 -0.68
C TYR A 24 1.70 3.81 -0.48
N THR A 25 2.81 4.49 -0.18
CA THR A 25 4.08 3.83 0.08
C THR A 25 4.41 4.01 1.56
N LEU A 26 5.03 2.98 2.12
CA LEU A 26 5.47 2.97 3.51
C LEU A 26 6.97 2.74 3.55
N ARG A 27 7.64 3.53 4.37
CA ARG A 27 9.08 3.39 4.59
C ARG A 27 9.36 3.32 6.08
N PRO A 28 10.40 2.58 6.51
CA PRO A 28 10.77 2.57 7.92
C PRO A 28 11.20 3.98 8.35
N ALA A 29 10.68 4.44 9.47
CA ALA A 29 11.08 5.73 10.02
C ALA A 29 12.46 5.64 10.66
N ARG A 30 12.83 4.47 11.21
CA ARG A 30 14.10 4.23 11.85
C ARG A 30 14.87 3.14 11.10
N LEU A 31 15.93 3.54 10.43
CA LEU A 31 16.70 2.61 9.59
C LEU A 31 17.37 1.51 10.39
N ALA A 32 17.70 1.76 11.64
CA ALA A 32 18.30 0.75 12.49
C ALA A 32 17.39 -0.48 12.67
N MET A 33 16.11 -0.34 12.40
CA MET A 33 15.19 -1.48 12.40
C MET A 33 15.62 -2.55 11.38
N LEU A 34 16.25 -2.13 10.28
CA LEU A 34 16.71 -3.03 9.23
C LEU A 34 18.03 -3.71 9.58
N THR A 35 18.90 -3.01 10.30
CA THR A 35 20.26 -3.49 10.63
C THR A 35 20.31 -4.18 11.98
N ASP A 36 19.63 -3.62 12.97
CA ASP A 36 19.70 -4.09 14.36
C ASP A 36 18.43 -4.84 14.79
N GLY A 37 17.43 -4.85 13.94
CA GLY A 37 16.14 -5.44 14.25
C GLY A 37 15.17 -4.45 14.90
N PRO A 38 13.88 -4.76 14.86
CA PRO A 38 12.88 -3.89 15.48
C PRO A 38 12.94 -3.96 17.00
N THR A 39 12.55 -2.85 17.63
CA THR A 39 12.30 -2.86 19.07
C THR A 39 11.00 -3.63 19.34
N ALA A 40 10.74 -3.94 20.62
CA ALA A 40 9.51 -4.61 21.01
C ALA A 40 8.27 -3.82 20.59
N ASP A 41 8.30 -2.49 20.75
CA ASP A 41 7.19 -1.63 20.35
C ASP A 41 7.00 -1.62 18.84
N GLU A 42 8.09 -1.52 18.08
CA GLU A 42 8.04 -1.58 16.61
C GLU A 42 7.45 -2.91 16.15
N GLN A 43 7.84 -4.00 16.76
CA GLN A 43 7.35 -5.31 16.40
C GLN A 43 5.85 -5.45 16.69
N ALA A 44 5.40 -4.93 17.82
CA ALA A 44 3.99 -4.93 18.17
C ALA A 44 3.17 -4.10 17.17
N LEU A 45 3.66 -2.92 16.81
CA LEU A 45 2.98 -2.05 15.85
C LEU A 45 2.99 -2.64 14.44
N ALA A 46 4.06 -3.33 14.05
CA ALA A 46 4.11 -4.02 12.77
C ALA A 46 3.08 -5.15 12.71
N GLY A 47 2.86 -5.85 13.82
CA GLY A 47 1.80 -6.86 13.91
C GLY A 47 0.41 -6.25 13.78
N GLN A 48 0.18 -5.11 14.40
CA GLN A 48 -1.08 -4.38 14.28
C GLN A 48 -1.30 -3.87 12.86
N HIS A 49 -0.24 -3.40 12.21
CA HIS A 49 -0.26 -3.01 10.80
C HIS A 49 -0.74 -4.17 9.92
N TRP A 50 -0.21 -5.37 10.16
CA TRP A 50 -0.61 -6.56 9.40
C TRP A 50 -2.11 -6.83 9.58
N GLY A 51 -2.60 -6.78 10.81
CA GLY A 51 -4.03 -6.98 11.10
C GLY A 51 -4.91 -5.92 10.44
N TYR A 52 -4.47 -4.67 10.47
CA TYR A 52 -5.18 -3.57 9.81
C TYR A 52 -5.27 -3.81 8.30
N SER A 53 -4.15 -4.20 7.69
CA SER A 53 -4.11 -4.50 6.25
C SER A 53 -5.02 -5.66 5.89
N GLN A 54 -5.06 -6.70 6.70
CA GLN A 54 -5.96 -7.83 6.48
C GLN A 54 -7.42 -7.43 6.57
N THR A 55 -7.76 -6.54 7.50
CA THR A 55 -9.11 -6.01 7.62
C THR A 55 -9.50 -5.23 6.36
N LEU A 56 -8.62 -4.37 5.88
CA LEU A 56 -8.86 -3.62 4.65
C LEU A 56 -9.01 -4.55 3.44
N LEU A 57 -8.24 -5.62 3.39
CA LEU A 57 -8.33 -6.61 2.32
C LEU A 57 -9.69 -7.30 2.35
N THR A 58 -10.13 -7.74 3.52
CA THR A 58 -11.44 -8.40 3.68
C THR A 58 -12.59 -7.48 3.29
N GLN A 59 -12.46 -6.20 3.58
CA GLN A 59 -13.48 -5.21 3.23
C GLN A 59 -13.48 -4.83 1.75
N GLY A 60 -12.48 -5.26 0.99
CA GLY A 60 -12.34 -4.84 -0.41
C GLY A 60 -11.74 -3.46 -0.58
N THR A 61 -11.31 -2.83 0.49
CA THR A 61 -10.65 -1.53 0.45
C THR A 61 -9.21 -1.65 -0.04
N LEU A 62 -8.49 -2.64 0.47
CA LEU A 62 -7.14 -2.95 -0.01
C LEU A 62 -7.25 -3.91 -1.18
N ILE A 63 -6.68 -3.53 -2.33
CA ILE A 63 -6.70 -4.35 -3.54
C ILE A 63 -5.42 -5.16 -3.67
N PHE A 64 -4.29 -4.55 -3.32
CA PHE A 64 -2.98 -5.15 -3.55
C PHE A 64 -1.99 -4.52 -2.60
N ALA A 65 -1.11 -5.32 -2.04
CA ALA A 65 -0.03 -4.83 -1.21
C ALA A 65 1.20 -5.70 -1.41
N GLY A 66 2.36 -5.10 -1.25
CA GLY A 66 3.62 -5.81 -1.36
C GLY A 66 4.75 -4.95 -0.83
N ARG A 67 5.93 -5.53 -0.74
CA ARG A 67 7.11 -4.81 -0.32
C ARG A 67 8.32 -5.21 -1.13
N THR A 68 9.27 -4.31 -1.23
CA THR A 68 10.57 -4.64 -1.81
C THR A 68 11.40 -5.44 -0.80
N LEU A 69 12.40 -6.15 -1.29
CA LEU A 69 13.16 -7.09 -0.46
C LEU A 69 14.56 -6.61 -0.09
N GLN A 70 15.01 -5.49 -0.67
CA GLN A 70 16.32 -4.96 -0.31
C GLN A 70 16.29 -4.44 1.14
N ARG A 71 17.39 -4.60 1.84
CA ARG A 71 17.50 -4.20 3.24
C ARG A 71 18.42 -3.01 3.37
N ASP A 72 18.06 -1.93 2.71
CA ASP A 72 18.78 -0.67 2.71
C ASP A 72 17.79 0.49 2.73
N PRO A 73 18.25 1.75 2.77
CA PRO A 73 17.33 2.89 2.88
C PRO A 73 16.33 3.02 1.72
N THR A 74 16.49 2.28 0.64
CA THR A 74 15.55 2.34 -0.48
C THR A 74 14.36 1.40 -0.33
N ILE A 75 14.32 0.59 0.72
CA ILE A 75 13.21 -0.33 0.96
C ILE A 75 11.89 0.44 1.09
N PHE A 76 10.84 -0.12 0.53
CA PHE A 76 9.50 0.42 0.72
C PHE A 76 8.45 -0.68 0.54
N ALA A 77 7.31 -0.45 1.13
CA ALA A 77 6.11 -1.24 0.84
C ALA A 77 5.14 -0.35 0.08
N LEU A 78 4.22 -0.97 -0.64
CA LEU A 78 3.16 -0.22 -1.30
C LEU A 78 1.83 -0.93 -1.09
N ALA A 79 0.77 -0.13 -1.12
CA ALA A 79 -0.60 -0.61 -1.07
C ALA A 79 -1.43 0.15 -2.08
N ILE A 80 -2.28 -0.56 -2.82
CA ILE A 80 -3.26 0.04 -3.71
C ILE A 80 -4.62 -0.11 -3.05
N VAL A 81 -5.29 1.00 -2.80
CA VAL A 81 -6.54 1.03 -2.05
C VAL A 81 -7.64 1.75 -2.82
N ARG A 82 -8.88 1.42 -2.48
CA ARG A 82 -10.06 2.20 -2.90
C ARG A 82 -10.33 3.25 -1.86
N ALA A 83 -10.64 4.45 -2.33
CA ALA A 83 -11.07 5.52 -1.45
C ALA A 83 -11.89 6.52 -2.24
N ALA A 84 -12.72 7.29 -1.58
CA ALA A 84 -13.59 8.26 -2.23
C ALA A 84 -12.80 9.48 -2.72
N SER A 85 -11.65 9.76 -2.12
CA SER A 85 -10.84 10.94 -2.44
C SER A 85 -9.40 10.71 -1.98
N LEU A 86 -8.51 11.58 -2.41
CA LEU A 86 -7.13 11.59 -1.91
C LEU A 86 -7.09 11.78 -0.40
N GLU A 87 -7.94 12.66 0.11
CA GLU A 87 -8.06 12.90 1.55
C GLU A 87 -8.43 11.61 2.30
N ALA A 88 -9.44 10.89 1.78
CA ALA A 88 -9.86 9.63 2.39
C ALA A 88 -8.75 8.59 2.33
N ALA A 89 -7.99 8.55 1.24
CA ALA A 89 -6.86 7.63 1.12
C ALA A 89 -5.76 7.96 2.11
N ARG A 90 -5.50 9.26 2.33
CA ARG A 90 -4.55 9.70 3.35
C ARG A 90 -4.99 9.27 4.74
N GLU A 91 -6.28 9.38 5.03
CA GLU A 91 -6.81 8.93 6.30
C GLU A 91 -6.62 7.43 6.51
N LEU A 92 -6.79 6.64 5.45
CA LEU A 92 -6.54 5.20 5.54
C LEU A 92 -5.08 4.92 5.95
N ALA A 93 -4.15 5.61 5.32
CA ALA A 93 -2.73 5.44 5.63
C ALA A 93 -2.41 5.92 7.05
N GLU A 94 -2.99 7.03 7.46
CA GLU A 94 -2.72 7.62 8.79
C GLU A 94 -3.32 6.80 9.92
N ARG A 95 -4.39 6.05 9.65
CA ARG A 95 -5.01 5.15 10.64
C ARG A 95 -4.28 3.84 10.82
N ASP A 96 -3.35 3.53 9.92
CA ASP A 96 -2.52 2.35 10.07
C ASP A 96 -1.75 2.46 11.39
N PRO A 97 -1.87 1.48 12.28
CA PRO A 97 -1.21 1.56 13.58
C PRO A 97 0.30 1.79 13.52
N ALA A 98 0.96 1.26 12.51
CA ALA A 98 2.41 1.46 12.37
C ALA A 98 2.74 2.86 11.88
N VAL A 99 1.85 3.49 11.11
CA VAL A 99 2.00 4.88 10.70
C VAL A 99 1.69 5.81 11.86
N ALA A 100 0.56 5.58 12.52
CA ALA A 100 0.15 6.37 13.68
C ALA A 100 1.19 6.29 14.80
N GLY A 101 1.80 5.12 14.97
CA GLY A 101 2.82 4.90 16.00
C GLY A 101 4.23 5.29 15.59
N GLY A 102 4.42 5.84 14.38
CA GLY A 102 5.71 6.37 13.95
C GLY A 102 6.72 5.33 13.50
N VAL A 103 6.30 4.08 13.27
CA VAL A 103 7.20 3.03 12.79
C VAL A 103 7.43 3.18 11.29
N PHE A 104 6.39 3.55 10.55
CA PHE A 104 6.46 3.82 9.12
C PHE A 104 6.03 5.25 8.82
N SER A 105 6.64 5.82 7.79
CA SER A 105 6.14 7.04 7.17
C SER A 105 5.39 6.67 5.90
N ALA A 106 4.36 7.42 5.57
CA ALA A 106 3.50 7.13 4.42
C ALA A 106 3.45 8.30 3.46
N ASP A 107 3.49 8.00 2.16
CA ASP A 107 3.19 8.95 1.10
C ASP A 107 2.03 8.40 0.28
N VAL A 108 1.08 9.25 -0.10
CA VAL A 108 -0.16 8.84 -0.75
C VAL A 108 -0.34 9.58 -2.05
N PHE A 109 -0.70 8.86 -3.11
CA PHE A 109 -0.82 9.42 -4.46
C PHE A 109 -2.08 8.89 -5.15
N PRO A 110 -2.72 9.71 -5.99
CA PRO A 110 -3.72 9.17 -6.93
C PRO A 110 -3.05 8.16 -7.85
N PHE A 111 -3.78 7.12 -8.22
CA PHE A 111 -3.22 6.04 -9.01
C PHE A 111 -4.18 5.60 -10.09
N GLN A 112 -3.68 5.36 -11.27
CA GLN A 112 -4.45 4.82 -12.38
C GLN A 112 -3.72 3.63 -12.97
N PRO A 113 -4.32 2.43 -12.94
CA PRO A 113 -3.74 1.28 -13.64
C PRO A 113 -3.70 1.56 -15.13
N MET A 114 -2.59 1.26 -15.77
CA MET A 114 -2.43 1.43 -17.21
C MET A 114 -2.44 0.10 -17.94
N LEU A 115 -1.82 -0.91 -17.36
CA LEU A 115 -1.74 -2.26 -17.92
C LEU A 115 -1.83 -3.25 -16.79
N MET A 116 -2.50 -4.37 -17.02
CA MET A 116 -2.67 -5.38 -16.00
C MET A 116 -2.61 -6.76 -16.62
N GLY A 117 -1.67 -7.57 -16.17
CA GLY A 117 -1.58 -8.97 -16.56
C GLY A 117 -2.15 -9.87 -15.47
N ALA A 118 -2.15 -11.16 -15.74
CA ALA A 118 -2.52 -12.14 -14.73
C ALA A 118 -1.39 -12.29 -13.72
N TRP A 119 -1.74 -12.37 -12.46
CA TRP A 119 -0.76 -12.55 -11.40
C TRP A 119 -0.30 -14.02 -11.38
N PRO A 120 1.03 -14.30 -11.39
CA PRO A 120 1.50 -15.69 -11.33
C PRO A 120 1.16 -16.28 -9.96
N ALA A 121 0.49 -17.42 -9.96
CA ALA A 121 0.05 -18.06 -8.72
C ALA A 121 1.24 -18.41 -7.81
N GLU A 122 2.33 -18.82 -8.39
CA GLU A 122 3.53 -19.20 -7.62
C GLU A 122 4.22 -18.03 -6.95
N ALA A 123 3.91 -16.79 -7.36
CA ALA A 123 4.45 -15.60 -6.73
C ALA A 123 3.68 -15.15 -5.50
N LEU A 124 2.53 -15.81 -5.23
CA LEU A 124 1.68 -15.45 -4.11
C LEU A 124 2.00 -16.23 -2.84
N THR A 125 3.27 -16.48 -2.60
CA THR A 125 3.70 -17.04 -1.34
C THR A 125 3.58 -15.95 -0.28
N VAL A 126 2.70 -16.17 0.69
CA VAL A 126 2.51 -15.19 1.76
C VAL A 126 3.65 -15.34 2.75
N PRO A 127 4.52 -14.35 2.88
CA PRO A 127 5.59 -14.43 3.86
C PRO A 127 5.00 -14.31 5.27
N PRO A 128 5.71 -14.81 6.28
CA PRO A 128 5.30 -14.57 7.66
C PRO A 128 5.28 -13.06 7.92
N ALA A 129 4.43 -12.66 8.84
CA ALA A 129 4.39 -11.27 9.28
C ALA A 129 5.77 -10.90 9.80
N VAL A 130 6.25 -9.77 9.35
CA VAL A 130 7.62 -9.34 9.63
C VAL A 130 7.78 -8.92 11.05
#